data_45e6e85f5d3c9e7e038449f7168bc52c
#
_entry.id   45e6e85f5d3c9e7e038449f7168bc52c
#
_cell.length_a   1.000
_cell.length_b   1.000
_cell.length_c   1.000
_cell.angle_alpha   90.00
_cell.angle_beta   90.00
_cell.angle_gamma   90.00
#
_symmetry.space_group_name_H-M   'P 1'
#
loop_
_entity.id
_entity.type
_entity.pdbx_description
1 polymer ?
#
loop_
_entity_poly.entity_id
_entity_poly.type
_entity_poly.pdbx_seq_one_letter_code
_entity_poly.pdbx_strand_id
1 'polypeptide(L)'
;LLAFSYLAIACWVVAGIIWWKKRIIALAIELVGCLLWFALIADLGLKAGYWPLSTPEEFLLVTIGFAALIHALAEIGGEGKEVGWLLPFTAAVLAFLGKGAFTTEPLPLPPAFRIFWFQLHTLTASIAYGAFLVAGTVALAIMLKPTENSPKLATIMALGYIALTLSMLLGAIWGELSWGSYWAWSLKEIWTLALWLVGTLYFHTRALPRWRGRWTLALPLIMAGIALFSLLGTGWLARRLTLETLYIF
;
A
#
# COMPACT_ATOMS: atom_id res chain seq x y z
N LEU A 1 5.43 10.31 -20.06
CA LEU A 1 5.27 9.59 -18.78
C LEU A 1 5.97 10.34 -17.64
N LEU A 2 7.30 10.54 -17.66
CA LEU A 2 8.03 11.19 -16.57
C LEU A 2 7.48 12.57 -16.20
N ALA A 3 7.10 13.41 -17.17
CA ALA A 3 6.53 14.73 -16.88
C ALA A 3 5.23 14.64 -16.08
N PHE A 4 4.37 13.68 -16.39
CA PHE A 4 3.12 13.47 -15.65
C PHE A 4 3.35 12.90 -14.24
N SER A 5 4.37 12.03 -14.05
CA SER A 5 4.72 11.55 -12.71
C SER A 5 5.21 12.68 -11.82
N TYR A 6 6.03 13.57 -12.34
CA TYR A 6 6.46 14.77 -11.60
C TYR A 6 5.29 15.71 -11.28
N LEU A 7 4.31 15.83 -12.18
CA LEU A 7 3.13 16.65 -11.95
C LEU A 7 2.25 16.04 -10.83
N ALA A 8 2.04 14.74 -10.82
CA ALA A 8 1.32 14.06 -9.74
C ALA A 8 2.02 14.22 -8.38
N ILE A 9 3.34 14.02 -8.35
CA ILE A 9 4.17 14.23 -7.16
C ILE A 9 4.07 15.69 -6.69
N ALA A 10 4.14 16.67 -7.61
CA ALA A 10 4.00 18.07 -7.29
C ALA A 10 2.60 18.38 -6.70
N CYS A 11 1.53 17.79 -7.24
CA CYS A 11 0.19 17.91 -6.66
C CYS A 11 0.16 17.45 -5.20
N TRP A 12 0.75 16.30 -4.88
CA TRP A 12 0.77 15.78 -3.51
C TRP A 12 1.64 16.66 -2.58
N VAL A 13 2.79 17.14 -3.03
CA VAL A 13 3.61 18.08 -2.26
C VAL A 13 2.83 19.37 -1.97
N VAL A 14 2.21 19.96 -2.98
CA VAL A 14 1.41 21.19 -2.83
C VAL A 14 0.23 20.95 -1.90
N ALA A 15 -0.49 19.83 -2.05
CA ALA A 15 -1.59 19.46 -1.18
C ALA A 15 -1.13 19.41 0.30
N GLY A 16 -0.01 18.75 0.58
CA GLY A 16 0.56 18.70 1.93
C GLY A 16 0.92 20.07 2.50
N ILE A 17 1.53 20.97 1.70
CA ILE A 17 1.93 22.32 2.12
C ILE A 17 0.71 23.19 2.48
N ILE A 18 -0.33 23.16 1.65
CA ILE A 18 -1.49 24.03 1.83
C ILE A 18 -2.56 23.44 2.76
N TRP A 19 -2.42 22.19 3.21
CA TRP A 19 -3.38 21.45 4.02
C TRP A 19 -3.93 22.23 5.19
N TRP A 20 -3.05 22.86 5.97
CA TRP A 20 -3.42 23.61 7.18
C TRP A 20 -4.27 24.84 6.92
N LYS A 21 -4.10 25.48 5.75
CA LYS A 21 -4.76 26.74 5.41
C LYS A 21 -6.01 26.53 4.57
N LYS A 22 -6.01 25.55 3.67
CA LYS A 22 -7.05 25.39 2.63
C LYS A 22 -7.32 23.90 2.37
N ARG A 23 -7.83 23.19 3.37
CA ARG A 23 -8.05 21.74 3.35
C ARG A 23 -8.83 21.24 2.12
N ILE A 24 -9.96 21.88 1.77
CA ILE A 24 -10.78 21.47 0.62
C ILE A 24 -9.99 21.58 -0.69
N ILE A 25 -9.21 22.64 -0.83
CA ILE A 25 -8.37 22.84 -2.03
C ILE A 25 -7.23 21.82 -2.01
N ALA A 26 -6.61 21.56 -0.87
CA ALA A 26 -5.58 20.53 -0.73
C ALA A 26 -6.11 19.16 -1.14
N LEU A 27 -7.29 18.77 -0.65
CA LEU A 27 -7.93 17.52 -1.01
C LEU A 27 -8.25 17.43 -2.51
N ALA A 28 -8.75 18.51 -3.11
CA ALA A 28 -9.00 18.55 -4.56
C ALA A 28 -7.70 18.37 -5.37
N ILE A 29 -6.61 19.00 -4.94
CA ILE A 29 -5.29 18.86 -5.59
C ILE A 29 -4.74 17.44 -5.38
N GLU A 30 -4.92 16.84 -4.21
CA GLU A 30 -4.53 15.45 -3.94
C GLU A 30 -5.27 14.47 -4.86
N LEU A 31 -6.59 14.64 -5.02
CA LEU A 31 -7.39 13.83 -5.94
C LEU A 31 -6.96 13.99 -7.40
N VAL A 32 -6.59 15.20 -7.84
CA VAL A 32 -6.00 15.41 -9.16
C VAL A 32 -4.68 14.65 -9.29
N GLY A 33 -3.82 14.68 -8.26
CA GLY A 33 -2.60 13.88 -8.21
C GLY A 33 -2.88 12.38 -8.33
N CYS A 34 -3.91 11.86 -7.64
CA CYS A 34 -4.32 10.46 -7.75
C CYS A 34 -4.80 10.11 -9.18
N LEU A 35 -5.61 10.97 -9.79
CA LEU A 35 -6.09 10.76 -11.16
C LEU A 35 -4.94 10.70 -12.16
N LEU A 36 -3.99 11.63 -12.07
CA LEU A 36 -2.78 11.64 -12.90
C LEU A 36 -1.95 10.38 -12.69
N TRP A 37 -1.81 9.93 -11.44
CA TRP A 37 -1.04 8.75 -11.09
C TRP A 37 -1.66 7.46 -11.64
N PHE A 38 -2.97 7.27 -11.49
CA PHE A 38 -3.67 6.12 -12.06
C PHE A 38 -3.73 6.17 -13.60
N ALA A 39 -3.81 7.36 -14.20
CA ALA A 39 -3.69 7.51 -15.64
C ALA A 39 -2.31 7.07 -16.16
N LEU A 40 -1.24 7.37 -15.42
CA LEU A 40 0.11 6.87 -15.71
C LEU A 40 0.21 5.34 -15.62
N ILE A 41 -0.36 4.75 -14.56
CA ILE A 41 -0.39 3.29 -14.39
C ILE A 41 -1.17 2.65 -15.54
N ALA A 42 -2.29 3.24 -15.94
CA ALA A 42 -3.07 2.76 -17.08
C ALA A 42 -2.29 2.86 -18.41
N ASP A 43 -1.58 3.95 -18.66
CA ASP A 43 -0.74 4.13 -19.86
C ASP A 43 0.42 3.13 -19.88
N LEU A 44 1.04 2.83 -18.73
CA LEU A 44 2.04 1.76 -18.62
C LEU A 44 1.44 0.41 -19.01
N GLY A 45 0.26 0.07 -18.47
CA GLY A 45 -0.43 -1.18 -18.79
C GLY A 45 -0.80 -1.30 -20.26
N LEU A 46 -1.29 -0.23 -20.88
CA LEU A 46 -1.62 -0.20 -22.31
C LEU A 46 -0.39 -0.43 -23.19
N LYS A 47 0.76 0.15 -22.84
CA LYS A 47 2.02 -0.02 -23.56
C LYS A 47 2.64 -1.39 -23.37
N ALA A 48 2.55 -1.92 -22.15
CA ALA A 48 3.08 -3.23 -21.82
C ALA A 48 2.20 -4.39 -22.35
N GLY A 49 0.90 -4.13 -22.59
CA GLY A 49 -0.06 -5.17 -22.95
C GLY A 49 -0.47 -6.08 -21.78
N TYR A 50 -0.18 -5.65 -20.54
CA TYR A 50 -0.58 -6.33 -19.30
C TYR A 50 -0.79 -5.34 -18.17
N TRP A 51 -1.46 -5.75 -17.10
CA TRP A 51 -1.63 -4.91 -15.90
C TRP A 51 -0.28 -4.71 -15.19
N PRO A 52 0.13 -3.47 -14.86
CA PRO A 52 1.42 -3.17 -14.25
C PRO A 52 1.43 -3.52 -12.76
N LEU A 53 1.43 -4.80 -12.46
CA LEU A 53 1.41 -5.41 -11.11
C LEU A 53 2.41 -6.57 -10.99
N SER A 54 3.29 -6.71 -11.98
CA SER A 54 4.09 -7.92 -12.16
C SER A 54 5.52 -7.78 -11.68
N THR A 55 6.02 -6.55 -11.52
CA THR A 55 7.33 -6.27 -10.95
C THR A 55 7.19 -5.59 -9.58
N PRO A 56 8.22 -5.68 -8.70
CA PRO A 56 8.21 -4.97 -7.41
C PRO A 56 7.98 -3.47 -7.54
N GLU A 57 8.54 -2.87 -8.58
CA GLU A 57 8.41 -1.44 -8.87
C GLU A 57 6.98 -1.07 -9.28
N GLU A 58 6.37 -1.85 -10.18
CA GLU A 58 4.97 -1.67 -10.59
C GLU A 58 4.03 -1.85 -9.40
N PHE A 59 4.27 -2.88 -8.58
CA PHE A 59 3.50 -3.12 -7.36
C PHE A 59 3.61 -1.95 -6.37
N LEU A 60 4.81 -1.37 -6.20
CA LEU A 60 5.02 -0.18 -5.39
C LEU A 60 4.22 1.02 -5.92
N LEU A 61 4.26 1.27 -7.25
CA LEU A 61 3.53 2.38 -7.86
C LEU A 61 2.02 2.27 -7.63
N VAL A 62 1.45 1.08 -7.81
CA VAL A 62 0.03 0.83 -7.59
C VAL A 62 -0.33 0.97 -6.11
N THR A 63 0.52 0.48 -5.21
CA THR A 63 0.35 0.61 -3.75
C THR A 63 0.33 2.08 -3.32
N ILE A 64 1.22 2.91 -3.85
CA ILE A 64 1.27 4.36 -3.56
C ILE A 64 0.00 5.04 -4.04
N GLY A 65 -0.47 4.71 -5.25
CA GLY A 65 -1.73 5.22 -5.78
C GLY A 65 -2.92 4.91 -4.87
N PHE A 66 -3.04 3.67 -4.41
CA PHE A 66 -4.09 3.28 -3.47
C PHE A 66 -3.92 3.94 -2.10
N ALA A 67 -2.70 4.08 -1.57
CA ALA A 67 -2.48 4.79 -0.32
C ALA A 67 -2.97 6.24 -0.40
N ALA A 68 -2.61 6.98 -1.46
CA ALA A 68 -3.06 8.35 -1.67
C ALA A 68 -4.58 8.43 -1.84
N LEU A 69 -5.18 7.52 -2.61
CA LEU A 69 -6.63 7.49 -2.82
C LEU A 69 -7.39 7.15 -1.53
N ILE A 70 -6.95 6.14 -0.77
CA ILE A 70 -7.59 5.76 0.51
C ILE A 70 -7.50 6.92 1.50
N HIS A 71 -6.37 7.63 1.55
CA HIS A 71 -6.24 8.83 2.39
C HIS A 71 -7.22 9.91 1.95
N ALA A 72 -7.25 10.29 0.68
CA ALA A 72 -8.15 11.31 0.16
C ALA A 72 -9.61 10.98 0.46
N LEU A 73 -10.04 9.73 0.26
CA LEU A 73 -11.40 9.27 0.57
C LEU A 73 -11.69 9.31 2.09
N ALA A 74 -10.73 8.92 2.92
CA ALA A 74 -10.87 9.03 4.36
C ALA A 74 -11.01 10.47 4.82
N GLU A 75 -10.41 11.44 4.16
CA GLU A 75 -10.48 12.85 4.51
C GLU A 75 -11.77 13.55 4.04
N ILE A 76 -12.47 13.03 3.04
CA ILE A 76 -13.78 13.56 2.61
C ILE A 76 -14.80 13.53 3.77
N GLY A 77 -14.78 12.50 4.61
CA GLY A 77 -15.66 12.36 5.77
C GLY A 77 -15.44 13.34 6.94
N GLY A 78 -14.51 14.28 6.85
CA GLY A 78 -14.43 15.44 7.75
C GLY A 78 -13.66 15.27 9.06
N GLU A 79 -13.19 14.10 9.44
CA GLU A 79 -12.45 13.83 10.67
C GLU A 79 -10.93 13.69 10.39
N GLY A 80 -10.07 14.10 11.31
CA GLY A 80 -8.61 13.92 11.18
C GLY A 80 -7.85 15.13 10.63
N LYS A 81 -8.34 16.34 10.88
CA LYS A 81 -7.76 17.61 10.39
C LYS A 81 -6.27 17.80 10.67
N GLU A 82 -5.75 17.12 11.68
CA GLU A 82 -4.42 17.42 12.22
C GLU A 82 -3.27 16.71 11.50
N VAL A 83 -3.55 15.74 10.65
CA VAL A 83 -2.52 14.84 10.10
C VAL A 83 -2.61 14.59 8.61
N GLY A 84 -3.66 15.05 7.97
CA GLY A 84 -3.87 14.87 6.53
C GLY A 84 -2.77 15.44 5.63
N TRP A 85 -1.88 16.27 6.17
CA TRP A 85 -0.71 16.76 5.45
C TRP A 85 0.41 15.73 5.30
N LEU A 86 0.52 14.78 6.24
CA LEU A 86 1.68 13.88 6.31
C LEU A 86 1.65 12.84 5.19
N LEU A 87 0.48 12.33 4.84
CA LEU A 87 0.38 11.26 3.86
C LEU A 87 0.65 11.71 2.41
N PRO A 88 0.16 12.88 1.93
CA PRO A 88 0.56 13.38 0.61
C PRO A 88 2.08 13.53 0.49
N PHE A 89 2.77 13.99 1.53
CA PHE A 89 4.24 14.01 1.54
C PHE A 89 4.84 12.62 1.49
N THR A 90 4.33 11.67 2.26
CA THR A 90 4.81 10.29 2.25
C THR A 90 4.60 9.66 0.87
N ALA A 91 3.43 9.84 0.27
CA ALA A 91 3.14 9.38 -1.08
C ALA A 91 4.09 10.01 -2.11
N ALA A 92 4.35 11.31 -2.03
CA ALA A 92 5.27 12.01 -2.92
C ALA A 92 6.71 11.47 -2.80
N VAL A 93 7.19 11.21 -1.58
CA VAL A 93 8.54 10.65 -1.34
C VAL A 93 8.64 9.23 -1.92
N LEU A 94 7.68 8.37 -1.63
CA LEU A 94 7.67 7.01 -2.15
C LEU A 94 7.54 6.98 -3.68
N ALA A 95 6.71 7.86 -4.26
CA ALA A 95 6.57 8.01 -5.69
C ALA A 95 7.87 8.49 -6.35
N PHE A 96 8.57 9.42 -5.72
CA PHE A 96 9.88 9.87 -6.20
C PHE A 96 10.92 8.74 -6.18
N LEU A 97 10.93 7.91 -5.15
CA LEU A 97 11.81 6.74 -5.06
C LEU A 97 11.44 5.67 -6.09
N GLY A 98 10.14 5.45 -6.33
CA GLY A 98 9.63 4.46 -7.27
C GLY A 98 9.65 4.90 -8.76
N LYS A 99 10.02 6.15 -9.05
CA LYS A 99 9.97 6.71 -10.43
C LYS A 99 10.79 5.93 -11.47
N GLY A 100 11.76 5.15 -11.04
CA GLY A 100 12.56 4.28 -11.92
C GLY A 100 11.73 3.30 -12.74
N ALA A 101 10.61 2.84 -12.21
CA ALA A 101 9.69 1.96 -12.92
C ALA A 101 9.06 2.57 -14.18
N PHE A 102 9.00 3.91 -14.28
CA PHE A 102 8.50 4.58 -15.47
C PHE A 102 9.52 4.68 -16.61
N THR A 103 10.77 4.32 -16.37
CA THR A 103 11.88 4.41 -17.33
C THR A 103 12.31 3.04 -17.84
N THR A 104 11.82 1.95 -17.26
CA THR A 104 12.16 0.59 -17.69
C THR A 104 11.28 0.16 -18.85
N GLU A 105 11.90 -0.45 -19.86
CA GLU A 105 11.15 -1.11 -20.93
C GLU A 105 10.36 -2.30 -20.37
N PRO A 106 9.11 -2.51 -20.84
CA PRO A 106 8.32 -3.65 -20.41
C PRO A 106 9.05 -4.96 -20.68
N LEU A 107 9.23 -5.78 -19.66
CA LEU A 107 9.83 -7.11 -19.80
C LEU A 107 8.76 -8.13 -20.20
N PRO A 108 9.13 -9.13 -21.03
CA PRO A 108 8.22 -10.25 -21.31
C PRO A 108 7.84 -10.97 -20.02
N LEU A 109 6.53 -10.99 -19.69
CA LEU A 109 6.06 -11.66 -18.49
C LEU A 109 6.16 -13.18 -18.60
N PRO A 110 6.70 -13.86 -17.59
CA PRO A 110 6.57 -15.30 -17.44
C PRO A 110 5.09 -15.73 -17.47
N PRO A 111 4.77 -16.94 -17.99
CA PRO A 111 3.38 -17.42 -18.09
C PRO A 111 2.61 -17.38 -16.77
N ALA A 112 3.26 -17.68 -15.65
CA ALA A 112 2.66 -17.65 -14.30
C ALA A 112 2.08 -16.28 -13.91
N PHE A 113 2.64 -15.17 -14.41
CA PHE A 113 2.19 -13.80 -14.11
C PHE A 113 1.11 -13.28 -15.06
N ARG A 114 0.82 -14.02 -16.15
CA ARG A 114 -0.28 -13.69 -17.08
C ARG A 114 -1.62 -14.25 -16.62
N ILE A 115 -1.63 -15.05 -15.56
CA ILE A 115 -2.83 -15.68 -15.02
C ILE A 115 -3.68 -14.62 -14.29
N PHE A 116 -4.98 -14.61 -14.56
CA PHE A 116 -5.95 -13.69 -13.96
C PHE A 116 -5.89 -13.66 -12.41
N TRP A 117 -5.68 -14.81 -11.78
CA TRP A 117 -5.57 -14.93 -10.32
C TRP A 117 -4.37 -14.18 -9.76
N PHE A 118 -3.24 -14.15 -10.48
CA PHE A 118 -2.08 -13.34 -10.10
C PHE A 118 -2.42 -11.86 -10.07
N GLN A 119 -3.10 -11.36 -11.10
CA GLN A 119 -3.45 -9.95 -11.22
C GLN A 119 -4.40 -9.52 -10.09
N LEU A 120 -5.39 -10.35 -9.75
CA LEU A 120 -6.30 -10.08 -8.63
C LEU A 120 -5.59 -10.15 -7.28
N HIS A 121 -4.70 -11.15 -7.09
CA HIS A 121 -3.87 -11.27 -5.90
C HIS A 121 -3.05 -10.00 -5.66
N THR A 122 -2.30 -9.57 -6.64
CA THR A 122 -1.42 -8.39 -6.52
C THR A 122 -2.21 -7.09 -6.41
N LEU A 123 -3.35 -6.95 -7.07
CA LEU A 123 -4.24 -5.80 -6.93
C LEU A 123 -4.78 -5.69 -5.50
N THR A 124 -5.31 -6.78 -4.95
CA THR A 124 -5.85 -6.79 -3.58
C THR A 124 -4.75 -6.60 -2.54
N ALA A 125 -3.54 -7.14 -2.78
CA ALA A 125 -2.36 -6.87 -1.96
C ALA A 125 -1.99 -5.38 -1.97
N SER A 126 -2.00 -4.71 -3.14
CA SER A 126 -1.70 -3.28 -3.27
C SER A 126 -2.68 -2.42 -2.47
N ILE A 127 -3.97 -2.75 -2.50
CA ILE A 127 -5.00 -2.08 -1.69
C ILE A 127 -4.72 -2.28 -0.19
N ALA A 128 -4.41 -3.51 0.22
CA ALA A 128 -4.13 -3.85 1.61
C ALA A 128 -2.91 -3.08 2.14
N TYR A 129 -1.80 -3.09 1.41
CA TYR A 129 -0.57 -2.42 1.79
C TYR A 129 -0.76 -0.89 1.81
N GLY A 130 -1.46 -0.33 0.82
CA GLY A 130 -1.85 1.07 0.81
C GLY A 130 -2.65 1.46 2.04
N ALA A 131 -3.65 0.67 2.42
CA ALA A 131 -4.45 0.90 3.62
C ALA A 131 -3.63 0.82 4.91
N PHE A 132 -2.68 -0.12 5.03
CA PHE A 132 -1.82 -0.20 6.22
C PHE A 132 -0.83 0.95 6.32
N LEU A 133 -0.31 1.47 5.22
CA LEU A 133 0.51 2.68 5.21
C LEU A 133 -0.29 3.89 5.71
N VAL A 134 -1.52 4.05 5.24
CA VAL A 134 -2.43 5.11 5.73
C VAL A 134 -2.75 4.91 7.21
N ALA A 135 -3.11 3.69 7.62
CA ALA A 135 -3.43 3.39 9.01
C ALA A 135 -2.26 3.66 9.95
N GLY A 136 -1.03 3.30 9.56
CA GLY A 136 0.19 3.61 10.32
C GLY A 136 0.42 5.10 10.46
N THR A 137 0.23 5.87 9.38
CA THR A 137 0.35 7.33 9.39
C THR A 137 -0.68 7.96 10.32
N VAL A 138 -1.96 7.53 10.25
CA VAL A 138 -3.03 8.00 11.13
C VAL A 138 -2.73 7.63 12.60
N ALA A 139 -2.26 6.41 12.86
CA ALA A 139 -1.90 5.99 14.21
C ALA A 139 -0.75 6.82 14.80
N LEU A 140 0.30 7.08 14.01
CA LEU A 140 1.41 7.95 14.40
C LEU A 140 0.90 9.33 14.80
N ALA A 141 0.03 9.87 14.03
CA ALA A 141 -0.56 11.15 14.25
C ALA A 141 -1.35 11.26 15.54
N ILE A 142 -2.20 10.26 15.82
CA ILE A 142 -2.95 10.17 17.08
C ILE A 142 -1.98 10.01 18.27
N MET A 143 -0.84 9.35 18.08
CA MET A 143 0.17 9.23 19.14
C MET A 143 0.86 10.56 19.42
N LEU A 144 1.17 11.35 18.41
CA LEU A 144 1.84 12.66 18.54
C LEU A 144 0.89 13.74 19.07
N LYS A 145 -0.37 13.73 18.64
CA LYS A 145 -1.42 14.62 19.12
C LYS A 145 -2.65 13.78 19.49
N PRO A 146 -2.89 13.54 20.79
CA PRO A 146 -4.03 12.77 21.24
C PRO A 146 -5.34 13.46 20.83
N THR A 147 -5.99 12.94 19.83
CA THR A 147 -7.37 13.26 19.49
C THR A 147 -8.27 12.14 19.99
N GLU A 148 -9.47 12.48 20.42
CA GLU A 148 -10.45 11.47 20.81
C GLU A 148 -10.80 10.58 19.62
N ASN A 149 -10.79 9.25 19.84
CA ASN A 149 -11.24 8.17 18.95
C ASN A 149 -11.32 8.53 17.44
N SER A 150 -10.38 8.02 16.65
CA SER A 150 -10.55 8.04 15.18
C SER A 150 -11.27 6.78 14.72
N PRO A 151 -12.59 6.83 14.46
CA PRO A 151 -13.34 5.71 13.89
C PRO A 151 -12.78 5.32 12.52
N LYS A 152 -12.19 6.25 11.79
CA LYS A 152 -11.55 6.05 10.49
C LYS A 152 -10.39 5.07 10.55
N LEU A 153 -9.55 5.12 11.59
CA LEU A 153 -8.46 4.16 11.74
C LEU A 153 -8.97 2.72 11.71
N ALA A 154 -10.09 2.45 12.38
CA ALA A 154 -10.69 1.11 12.37
C ALA A 154 -11.24 0.73 10.99
N THR A 155 -11.84 1.67 10.28
CA THR A 155 -12.37 1.43 8.92
C THR A 155 -11.25 1.18 7.92
N ILE A 156 -10.16 1.98 7.97
CA ILE A 156 -8.99 1.79 7.11
C ILE A 156 -8.31 0.46 7.41
N MET A 157 -8.16 0.10 8.69
CA MET A 157 -7.64 -1.18 9.11
C MET A 157 -8.51 -2.35 8.64
N ALA A 158 -9.84 -2.22 8.70
CA ALA A 158 -10.77 -3.25 8.21
C ALA A 158 -10.65 -3.41 6.68
N LEU A 159 -10.60 -2.32 5.93
CA LEU A 159 -10.37 -2.35 4.48
C LEU A 159 -9.07 -3.11 4.16
N GLY A 160 -7.97 -2.73 4.79
CA GLY A 160 -6.67 -3.36 4.59
C GLY A 160 -6.68 -4.84 4.96
N TYR A 161 -7.30 -5.21 6.08
CA TYR A 161 -7.34 -6.58 6.56
C TYR A 161 -8.19 -7.49 5.65
N ILE A 162 -9.35 -7.02 5.20
CA ILE A 162 -10.20 -7.73 4.24
C ILE A 162 -9.46 -7.91 2.91
N ALA A 163 -8.85 -6.84 2.38
CA ALA A 163 -8.09 -6.89 1.15
C ALA A 163 -6.88 -7.84 1.25
N LEU A 164 -6.17 -7.86 2.39
CA LEU A 164 -5.08 -8.79 2.65
C LEU A 164 -5.55 -10.24 2.68
N THR A 165 -6.66 -10.51 3.36
CA THR A 165 -7.25 -11.86 3.44
C THR A 165 -7.64 -12.35 2.04
N LEU A 166 -8.31 -11.51 1.25
CA LEU A 166 -8.62 -11.81 -0.15
C LEU A 166 -7.37 -12.07 -0.97
N SER A 167 -6.33 -11.23 -0.79
CA SER A 167 -5.05 -11.42 -1.46
C SER A 167 -4.43 -12.77 -1.13
N MET A 168 -4.40 -13.19 0.14
CA MET A 168 -3.87 -14.49 0.53
C MET A 168 -4.62 -15.65 -0.13
N LEU A 169 -5.95 -15.59 -0.18
CA LEU A 169 -6.77 -16.61 -0.84
C LEU A 169 -6.52 -16.68 -2.34
N LEU A 170 -6.49 -15.52 -3.02
CA LEU A 170 -6.22 -15.42 -4.45
C LEU A 170 -4.79 -15.86 -4.79
N GLY A 171 -3.83 -15.50 -3.94
CA GLY A 171 -2.44 -15.92 -4.04
C GLY A 171 -2.24 -17.42 -3.88
N ALA A 172 -2.99 -18.05 -2.97
CA ALA A 172 -3.00 -19.50 -2.82
C ALA A 172 -3.51 -20.20 -4.09
N ILE A 173 -4.62 -19.73 -4.67
CA ILE A 173 -5.15 -20.27 -5.94
C ILE A 173 -4.10 -20.10 -7.07
N TRP A 174 -3.49 -18.92 -7.16
CA TRP A 174 -2.44 -18.65 -8.13
C TRP A 174 -1.23 -19.57 -7.95
N GLY A 175 -0.78 -19.76 -6.71
CA GLY A 175 0.35 -20.65 -6.38
C GLY A 175 0.08 -22.10 -6.79
N GLU A 176 -1.09 -22.63 -6.48
CA GLU A 176 -1.50 -23.97 -6.93
C GLU A 176 -1.44 -24.11 -8.44
N LEU A 177 -1.99 -23.14 -9.19
CA LEU A 177 -2.02 -23.18 -10.65
C LEU A 177 -0.64 -22.97 -11.30
N SER A 178 0.29 -22.31 -10.61
CA SER A 178 1.60 -21.94 -11.16
C SER A 178 2.69 -22.95 -10.84
N TRP A 179 2.67 -23.56 -9.65
CA TRP A 179 3.70 -24.50 -9.16
C TRP A 179 3.17 -25.65 -8.32
N GLY A 180 1.85 -25.88 -8.29
CA GLY A 180 1.23 -27.04 -7.63
C GLY A 180 1.30 -26.99 -6.09
N SER A 181 1.28 -25.80 -5.51
CA SER A 181 1.26 -25.63 -4.06
C SER A 181 0.51 -24.37 -3.66
N TYR A 182 -0.47 -24.51 -2.76
CA TYR A 182 -1.22 -23.37 -2.20
C TYR A 182 -0.36 -22.48 -1.32
N TRP A 183 0.73 -23.02 -0.73
CA TRP A 183 1.59 -22.30 0.20
C TRP A 183 3.01 -22.88 0.19
N ALA A 184 4.00 -22.07 -0.12
CA ALA A 184 5.39 -22.52 -0.30
C ALA A 184 6.34 -22.06 0.80
N TRP A 185 5.86 -21.35 1.82
CA TRP A 185 6.67 -20.75 2.90
C TRP A 185 7.76 -19.79 2.40
N SER A 186 7.47 -19.11 1.31
CA SER A 186 8.33 -18.07 0.77
C SER A 186 8.50 -16.90 1.74
N LEU A 187 9.56 -16.11 1.60
CA LEU A 187 9.75 -14.91 2.43
C LEU A 187 8.54 -13.97 2.36
N LYS A 188 7.95 -13.78 1.18
CA LYS A 188 6.76 -12.93 1.03
C LYS A 188 5.55 -13.50 1.76
N GLU A 189 5.32 -14.81 1.67
CA GLU A 189 4.22 -15.48 2.38
C GLU A 189 4.39 -15.38 3.90
N ILE A 190 5.61 -15.58 4.43
CA ILE A 190 5.90 -15.46 5.86
C ILE A 190 5.59 -14.04 6.35
N TRP A 191 6.04 -12.99 5.63
CA TRP A 191 5.76 -11.60 6.01
C TRP A 191 4.29 -11.23 5.83
N THR A 192 3.60 -11.79 4.84
CA THR A 192 2.16 -11.63 4.64
C THR A 192 1.38 -12.26 5.79
N LEU A 193 1.78 -13.46 6.23
CA LEU A 193 1.19 -14.12 7.39
C LEU A 193 1.43 -13.32 8.68
N ALA A 194 2.66 -12.82 8.88
CA ALA A 194 2.97 -11.95 10.02
C ALA A 194 2.07 -10.71 10.03
N LEU A 195 1.90 -10.06 8.88
CA LEU A 195 1.03 -8.91 8.71
C LEU A 195 -0.43 -9.25 9.05
N TRP A 196 -0.92 -10.39 8.59
CA TRP A 196 -2.27 -10.88 8.89
C TRP A 196 -2.48 -11.16 10.37
N LEU A 197 -1.50 -11.79 11.05
CA LEU A 197 -1.55 -12.08 12.49
C LEU A 197 -1.55 -10.79 13.33
N VAL A 198 -0.76 -9.79 12.98
CA VAL A 198 -0.77 -8.47 13.66
C VAL A 198 -2.11 -7.77 13.45
N GLY A 199 -2.70 -7.86 12.24
CA GLY A 199 -4.04 -7.36 11.97
C GLY A 199 -5.11 -8.07 12.80
N THR A 200 -5.04 -9.39 12.90
CA THR A 200 -5.90 -10.19 13.77
C THR A 200 -5.80 -9.73 15.23
N LEU A 201 -4.58 -9.53 15.73
CA LEU A 201 -4.34 -9.02 17.09
C LEU A 201 -4.97 -7.64 17.27
N TYR A 202 -4.84 -6.73 16.29
CA TYR A 202 -5.47 -5.42 16.34
C TYR A 202 -6.98 -5.50 16.57
N PHE A 203 -7.70 -6.33 15.81
CA PHE A 203 -9.14 -6.48 15.96
C PHE A 203 -9.52 -7.13 17.30
N HIS A 204 -8.75 -8.10 17.78
CA HIS A 204 -8.97 -8.71 19.11
C HIS A 204 -8.79 -7.69 20.25
N THR A 205 -7.77 -6.82 20.17
CA THR A 205 -7.57 -5.78 21.19
C THR A 205 -8.72 -4.77 21.21
N ARG A 206 -9.33 -4.49 20.07
CA ARG A 206 -10.49 -3.61 20.00
C ARG A 206 -11.78 -4.28 20.51
N ALA A 207 -11.93 -5.59 20.29
CA ALA A 207 -13.10 -6.34 20.74
C ALA A 207 -13.13 -6.47 22.27
N LEU A 208 -11.97 -6.62 22.93
CA LEU A 208 -11.88 -6.87 24.37
C LEU A 208 -11.64 -5.54 25.13
N PRO A 209 -12.60 -5.05 25.97
CA PRO A 209 -12.48 -3.78 26.66
C PRO A 209 -11.20 -3.64 27.50
N ARG A 210 -10.78 -4.73 28.19
CA ARG A 210 -9.57 -4.76 29.01
C ARG A 210 -8.27 -4.55 28.25
N TRP A 211 -8.28 -4.72 26.92
CA TRP A 211 -7.12 -4.62 26.04
C TRP A 211 -7.09 -3.29 25.28
N ARG A 212 -8.14 -2.48 25.40
CA ARG A 212 -8.21 -1.16 24.77
C ARG A 212 -7.24 -0.21 25.46
N GLY A 213 -6.44 0.52 24.67
CA GLY A 213 -5.52 1.51 25.19
C GLY A 213 -4.64 2.11 24.09
N ARG A 214 -3.87 3.15 24.43
CA ARG A 214 -2.99 3.82 23.46
C ARG A 214 -1.91 2.91 22.87
N TRP A 215 -1.53 1.84 23.56
CA TRP A 215 -0.58 0.86 23.06
C TRP A 215 -1.08 0.16 21.80
N THR A 216 -2.41 0.04 21.61
CA THR A 216 -2.99 -0.58 20.40
C THR A 216 -2.67 0.20 19.13
N LEU A 217 -2.30 1.48 19.23
CA LEU A 217 -1.83 2.29 18.13
C LEU A 217 -0.46 1.84 17.58
N ALA A 218 0.31 1.08 18.37
CA ALA A 218 1.54 0.47 17.88
C ALA A 218 1.27 -0.60 16.81
N LEU A 219 0.12 -1.28 16.84
CA LEU A 219 -0.18 -2.35 15.88
C LEU A 219 -0.31 -1.85 14.43
N PRO A 220 -1.07 -0.78 14.10
CA PRO A 220 -1.05 -0.20 12.76
C PRO A 220 0.33 0.31 12.33
N LEU A 221 1.14 0.82 13.25
CA LEU A 221 2.53 1.23 12.96
C LEU A 221 3.40 0.03 12.60
N ILE A 222 3.30 -1.06 13.36
CA ILE A 222 4.00 -2.31 13.08
C ILE A 222 3.56 -2.85 11.71
N MET A 223 2.26 -2.83 11.41
CA MET A 223 1.74 -3.27 10.12
C MET A 223 2.26 -2.43 8.96
N ALA A 224 2.31 -1.10 9.11
CA ALA A 224 2.92 -0.22 8.11
C ALA A 224 4.42 -0.53 7.92
N GLY A 225 5.15 -0.79 9.01
CA GLY A 225 6.55 -1.20 8.97
C GLY A 225 6.76 -2.53 8.26
N ILE A 226 5.94 -3.54 8.54
CA ILE A 226 5.97 -4.85 7.86
C ILE A 226 5.63 -4.68 6.37
N ALA A 227 4.62 -3.89 6.04
CA ALA A 227 4.24 -3.61 4.65
C ALA A 227 5.39 -2.93 3.88
N LEU A 228 6.03 -1.91 4.45
CA LEU A 228 7.21 -1.27 3.86
C LEU A 228 8.39 -2.24 3.70
N PHE A 229 8.65 -3.06 4.71
CA PHE A 229 9.70 -4.08 4.61
C PHE A 229 9.38 -5.12 3.54
N SER A 230 8.15 -5.57 3.44
CA SER A 230 7.73 -6.50 2.39
C SER A 230 7.85 -5.89 0.98
N LEU A 231 7.57 -4.60 0.84
CA LEU A 231 7.72 -3.87 -0.43
C LEU A 231 9.19 -3.66 -0.85
N LEU A 232 10.04 -3.26 0.09
CA LEU A 232 11.39 -2.75 -0.21
C LEU A 232 12.50 -3.67 0.27
N GLY A 233 12.26 -4.41 1.35
CA GLY A 233 13.29 -5.15 2.09
C GLY A 233 13.42 -6.62 1.70
N THR A 234 12.35 -7.26 1.23
CA THR A 234 12.38 -8.71 0.95
C THR A 234 13.35 -9.07 -0.18
N GLY A 235 13.43 -8.26 -1.23
CA GLY A 235 14.41 -8.47 -2.31
C GLY A 235 15.86 -8.29 -1.85
N TRP A 236 16.12 -7.34 -0.94
CA TRP A 236 17.45 -7.17 -0.33
C TRP A 236 17.78 -8.35 0.59
N LEU A 237 16.82 -8.79 1.41
CA LEU A 237 17.01 -9.92 2.32
C LEU A 237 17.23 -11.22 1.54
N ALA A 238 16.48 -11.48 0.48
CA ALA A 238 16.64 -12.65 -0.37
C ALA A 238 18.06 -12.73 -0.94
N ARG A 239 18.57 -11.61 -1.48
CA ARG A 239 19.96 -11.55 -1.97
C ARG A 239 20.99 -11.82 -0.90
N ARG A 240 20.80 -11.33 0.33
CA ARG A 240 21.73 -11.55 1.46
C ARG A 240 21.74 -12.98 1.97
N LEU A 241 20.60 -13.66 1.90
CA LEU A 241 20.48 -15.06 2.33
C LEU A 241 20.85 -16.05 1.22
N THR A 242 21.37 -15.58 0.08
CA THR A 242 21.66 -16.41 -1.11
C THR A 242 20.47 -17.23 -1.61
N LEU A 243 19.26 -16.76 -1.32
CA LEU A 243 18.00 -17.35 -1.77
C LEU A 243 17.58 -16.81 -3.16
N GLU A 244 18.56 -16.32 -3.93
CA GLU A 244 18.31 -15.59 -5.19
C GLU A 244 17.55 -16.38 -6.24
N THR A 245 17.61 -17.71 -6.19
CA THR A 245 16.95 -18.58 -7.17
C THR A 245 15.47 -18.87 -6.87
N LEU A 246 15.00 -18.57 -5.65
CA LEU A 246 13.67 -18.97 -5.20
C LEU A 246 12.65 -17.82 -5.07
N TYR A 247 13.09 -16.53 -5.10
CA TYR A 247 12.21 -15.44 -4.61
C TYR A 247 12.33 -14.09 -5.35
N ILE A 248 12.63 -14.10 -6.64
CA ILE A 248 12.61 -12.88 -7.45
C ILE A 248 11.17 -12.45 -7.82
N PHE A 249 10.16 -13.17 -7.35
CA PHE A 249 8.77 -12.96 -7.70
C PHE A 249 7.86 -12.71 -6.50
#